data_2f814125cc3846d279886dc8f2044eea
#
_entry.id   2f814125cc3846d279886dc8f2044eea
#
_cell.length_a   1.000
_cell.length_b   1.000
_cell.length_c   1.000
_cell.angle_alpha   90.00
_cell.angle_beta   90.00
_cell.angle_gamma   90.00
#
_symmetry.space_group_name_H-M   'P 1'
#
loop_
_entity.id
_entity.type
_entity.pdbx_description
1 polymer ?
#
loop_
_entity_poly.entity_id
_entity_poly.type
_entity_poly.pdbx_seq_one_letter_code
_entity_poly.pdbx_strand_id
1 'polypeptide(L)'
;LVGSEMCIRDSVMNGQIMLYVPKEKWMNKLFSYQAMKITRDVVTGKEVWTSIQRKQLLHLDDLEILRQYNAEIRGLYNYYKIANNATVLDSFGYMMKYSMYKTLAAKYHTKVKKIREKYRIGKDFGICYETKSGIKTALFYNDGFRRQTEVATGEFDTQVKSYFRTSPCSLIQRLKARKCEWCEAENVDLEVHHVRRLKDLKGKALWERAMIGRRRKTMVLCTACHDLLHAGKLD
;
A
#
# COMPACT_ATOMS: atom_id res chain seq x y z
N LEU A 1 -5.79 11.68 -16.02
CA LEU A 1 -5.80 11.28 -14.60
C LEU A 1 -7.24 11.14 -14.16
N VAL A 2 -7.83 9.96 -14.35
CA VAL A 2 -9.09 9.62 -13.72
C VAL A 2 -8.71 9.26 -12.27
N GLY A 3 -8.74 10.26 -11.40
CA GLY A 3 -8.65 10.05 -9.98
C GLY A 3 -9.79 9.13 -9.57
N SER A 4 -9.48 7.94 -9.08
CA SER A 4 -10.48 7.12 -8.38
C SER A 4 -10.81 7.84 -7.08
N GLU A 5 -11.72 8.79 -7.16
CA GLU A 5 -12.26 9.43 -5.97
C GLU A 5 -13.00 8.36 -5.15
N MET A 6 -12.30 7.82 -4.18
CA MET A 6 -12.93 7.08 -3.10
C MET A 6 -13.59 8.12 -2.20
N CYS A 7 -14.79 8.57 -2.61
CA CYS A 7 -15.51 9.57 -1.85
C CYS A 7 -15.97 8.98 -0.52
N ILE A 8 -15.57 9.60 0.58
CA ILE A 8 -16.23 9.45 1.87
C ILE A 8 -17.43 10.38 1.85
N ARG A 9 -18.63 9.87 2.09
CA ARG A 9 -19.81 10.73 2.29
C ARG A 9 -19.67 11.40 3.65
N ASP A 10 -19.78 12.71 3.68
CA ASP A 10 -19.94 13.50 4.88
C ASP A 10 -21.41 13.83 5.15
N SER A 11 -21.75 13.92 6.39
CA SER A 11 -23.03 14.46 6.86
C SER A 11 -22.78 15.18 8.18
N VAL A 12 -23.59 16.19 8.45
CA VAL A 12 -23.51 16.94 9.71
C VAL A 12 -24.68 16.51 10.58
N MET A 13 -24.35 15.90 11.72
CA MET A 13 -25.34 15.64 12.79
C MET A 13 -24.89 16.37 14.05
N ASN A 14 -25.77 17.19 14.61
CA ASN A 14 -25.49 17.97 15.84
C ASN A 14 -24.21 18.82 15.75
N GLY A 15 -23.90 19.41 14.60
CA GLY A 15 -22.71 20.22 14.39
C GLY A 15 -21.41 19.43 14.22
N GLN A 16 -21.45 18.09 14.22
CA GLN A 16 -20.28 17.23 13.99
C GLN A 16 -20.26 16.68 12.56
N ILE A 17 -19.10 16.72 11.92
CA ILE A 17 -18.89 16.10 10.63
C ILE A 17 -18.77 14.59 10.81
N MET A 18 -19.65 13.84 10.14
CA MET A 18 -19.69 12.40 10.18
C MET A 18 -19.21 11.82 8.84
N LEU A 19 -18.27 10.92 8.87
CA LEU A 19 -17.70 10.27 7.69
C LEU A 19 -18.32 8.87 7.51
N TYR A 20 -18.81 8.57 6.30
CA TYR A 20 -19.44 7.27 6.01
C TYR A 20 -18.80 6.57 4.82
N VAL A 21 -18.71 5.25 4.91
CA VAL A 21 -18.33 4.37 3.79
C VAL A 21 -19.54 4.18 2.88
N PRO A 22 -19.51 4.65 1.63
CA PRO A 22 -20.63 4.41 0.71
C PRO A 22 -20.70 2.94 0.31
N LYS A 23 -21.92 2.36 0.33
CA LYS A 23 -22.13 0.95 -0.01
C LYS A 23 -21.64 0.63 -1.43
N GLU A 24 -21.91 1.49 -2.37
CA GLU A 24 -21.55 1.32 -3.79
C GLU A 24 -20.04 1.19 -3.97
N LYS A 25 -19.22 1.89 -3.16
CA LYS A 25 -17.77 1.90 -3.30
C LYS A 25 -17.14 0.54 -2.97
N TRP A 26 -17.47 -0.05 -1.81
CA TRP A 26 -16.93 -1.35 -1.48
C TRP A 26 -17.54 -2.49 -2.31
N MET A 27 -18.81 -2.36 -2.75
CA MET A 27 -19.40 -3.30 -3.69
C MET A 27 -18.69 -3.26 -5.04
N ASN A 28 -18.45 -2.06 -5.60
CA ASN A 28 -17.71 -1.90 -6.86
C ASN A 28 -16.29 -2.48 -6.77
N LYS A 29 -15.65 -2.40 -5.60
CA LYS A 29 -14.37 -3.09 -5.37
C LYS A 29 -14.50 -4.61 -5.46
N LEU A 30 -15.54 -5.21 -4.88
CA LEU A 30 -15.77 -6.66 -5.01
C LEU A 30 -16.01 -7.09 -6.47
N PHE A 31 -16.69 -6.26 -7.26
CA PHE A 31 -16.87 -6.52 -8.71
C PHE A 31 -15.54 -6.36 -9.45
N SER A 32 -14.80 -5.29 -9.20
CA SER A 32 -13.49 -5.06 -9.87
C SER A 32 -12.49 -6.17 -9.57
N TYR A 33 -12.53 -6.74 -8.37
CA TYR A 33 -11.72 -7.91 -7.99
C TYR A 33 -12.29 -9.23 -8.51
N GLN A 34 -13.47 -9.22 -9.15
CA GLN A 34 -14.18 -10.42 -9.56
C GLN A 34 -14.38 -11.42 -8.40
N ALA A 35 -14.65 -10.89 -7.20
CA ALA A 35 -14.82 -11.68 -5.97
C ALA A 35 -16.29 -11.98 -5.68
N MET A 36 -17.23 -11.29 -6.31
CA MET A 36 -18.66 -11.38 -6.07
C MET A 36 -19.46 -11.31 -7.37
N LYS A 37 -20.62 -11.97 -7.38
CA LYS A 37 -21.69 -11.79 -8.35
C LYS A 37 -23.02 -11.52 -7.64
N ILE A 38 -23.89 -10.75 -8.27
CA ILE A 38 -25.28 -10.56 -7.82
C ILE A 38 -26.18 -11.37 -8.76
N THR A 39 -27.07 -12.15 -8.17
CA THR A 39 -28.14 -12.85 -8.86
C THR A 39 -29.45 -12.44 -8.24
N ARG A 40 -30.54 -12.46 -9.02
CA ARG A 40 -31.88 -12.27 -8.46
C ARG A 40 -32.52 -13.62 -8.22
N ASP A 41 -33.03 -13.80 -7.01
CA ASP A 41 -33.83 -14.96 -6.67
C ASP A 41 -35.12 -14.95 -7.50
N VAL A 42 -35.41 -16.07 -8.17
CA VAL A 42 -36.53 -16.17 -9.10
C VAL A 42 -37.89 -16.10 -8.37
N VAL A 43 -37.93 -16.54 -7.10
CA VAL A 43 -39.18 -16.62 -6.33
C VAL A 43 -39.46 -15.30 -5.60
N THR A 44 -38.42 -14.72 -4.97
CA THR A 44 -38.59 -13.55 -4.11
C THR A 44 -38.24 -12.23 -4.80
N GLY A 45 -37.65 -12.26 -5.98
CA GLY A 45 -37.13 -11.08 -6.70
C GLY A 45 -35.97 -10.36 -6.02
N LYS A 46 -35.53 -10.85 -4.84
CA LYS A 46 -34.46 -10.23 -4.04
C LYS A 46 -33.09 -10.48 -4.61
N GLU A 47 -32.20 -9.52 -4.41
CA GLU A 47 -30.79 -9.65 -4.78
C GLU A 47 -30.08 -10.62 -3.83
N VAL A 48 -29.44 -11.62 -4.41
CA VAL A 48 -28.60 -12.60 -3.69
C VAL A 48 -27.14 -12.34 -4.05
N TRP A 49 -26.36 -12.01 -3.06
CA TRP A 49 -24.92 -11.75 -3.20
C TRP A 49 -24.14 -13.05 -2.98
N THR A 50 -23.41 -13.45 -3.98
CA THR A 50 -22.66 -14.71 -3.94
C THR A 50 -21.19 -14.44 -4.24
N SER A 51 -20.31 -14.84 -3.30
CA SER A 51 -18.87 -14.85 -3.55
C SER A 51 -18.51 -15.84 -4.66
N ILE A 52 -17.53 -15.50 -5.50
CA ILE A 52 -17.05 -16.37 -6.59
C ILE A 52 -15.54 -16.54 -6.52
N GLN A 53 -15.03 -17.60 -7.15
CA GLN A 53 -13.58 -17.80 -7.29
C GLN A 53 -12.98 -16.78 -8.25
N ARG A 54 -11.78 -16.33 -7.98
CA ARG A 54 -11.00 -15.41 -8.82
C ARG A 54 -10.09 -16.23 -9.74
N LYS A 55 -10.52 -16.42 -10.97
CA LYS A 55 -9.82 -17.27 -11.96
C LYS A 55 -8.39 -16.78 -12.23
N GLN A 56 -8.18 -15.47 -12.23
CA GLN A 56 -6.86 -14.87 -12.46
C GLN A 56 -5.81 -15.22 -11.39
N LEU A 57 -6.21 -15.69 -10.22
CA LEU A 57 -5.28 -16.05 -9.14
C LEU A 57 -4.98 -17.56 -9.06
N LEU A 58 -5.61 -18.40 -9.88
CA LEU A 58 -5.48 -19.85 -9.78
C LEU A 58 -4.05 -20.36 -10.05
N HIS A 59 -3.26 -19.61 -10.83
CA HIS A 59 -1.89 -19.96 -11.17
C HIS A 59 -0.86 -19.53 -10.10
N LEU A 60 -1.27 -18.69 -9.16
CA LEU A 60 -0.39 -18.20 -8.10
C LEU A 60 -0.22 -19.25 -7.00
N ASP A 61 0.84 -19.09 -6.19
CA ASP A 61 1.03 -19.91 -5.00
C ASP A 61 0.00 -19.59 -3.92
N ASP A 62 -0.27 -20.54 -3.02
CA ASP A 62 -1.30 -20.38 -1.97
C ASP A 62 -1.01 -19.19 -1.06
N LEU A 63 0.26 -19.01 -0.72
CA LEU A 63 0.71 -17.88 0.11
C LEU A 63 0.51 -16.54 -0.63
N GLU A 64 0.77 -16.51 -1.94
CA GLU A 64 0.56 -15.32 -2.76
C GLU A 64 -0.93 -15.00 -2.87
N ILE A 65 -1.78 -16.00 -3.09
CA ILE A 65 -3.24 -15.84 -3.08
C ILE A 65 -3.68 -15.21 -1.75
N LEU A 66 -3.27 -15.78 -0.61
CA LEU A 66 -3.61 -15.26 0.72
C LEU A 66 -3.14 -13.81 0.92
N ARG A 67 -1.90 -13.51 0.52
CA ARG A 67 -1.32 -12.16 0.63
C ARG A 67 -2.06 -11.15 -0.23
N GLN A 68 -2.46 -11.52 -1.44
CA GLN A 68 -3.23 -10.66 -2.33
C GLN A 68 -4.58 -10.27 -1.71
N TYR A 69 -5.35 -11.24 -1.19
CA TYR A 69 -6.60 -10.96 -0.49
C TYR A 69 -6.39 -10.07 0.74
N ASN A 70 -5.37 -10.35 1.55
CA ASN A 70 -5.05 -9.55 2.72
C ASN A 70 -4.65 -8.11 2.36
N ALA A 71 -3.87 -7.92 1.30
CA ALA A 71 -3.45 -6.60 0.83
C ALA A 71 -4.65 -5.76 0.39
N GLU A 72 -5.57 -6.37 -0.37
CA GLU A 72 -6.78 -5.71 -0.87
C GLU A 72 -7.73 -5.33 0.28
N ILE A 73 -7.89 -6.22 1.28
CA ILE A 73 -8.72 -5.95 2.47
C ILE A 73 -8.11 -4.83 3.30
N ARG A 74 -6.81 -4.92 3.61
CA ARG A 74 -6.12 -3.88 4.40
C ARG A 74 -6.11 -2.54 3.69
N GLY A 75 -5.91 -2.53 2.37
CA GLY A 75 -5.92 -1.29 1.58
C GLY A 75 -7.25 -0.56 1.69
N LEU A 76 -8.37 -1.28 1.53
CA LEU A 76 -9.69 -0.69 1.66
C LEU A 76 -9.97 -0.24 3.11
N TYR A 77 -9.66 -1.08 4.09
CA TYR A 77 -9.88 -0.74 5.50
C TYR A 77 -9.03 0.45 5.94
N ASN A 78 -7.75 0.49 5.59
CA ASN A 78 -6.87 1.60 5.96
C ASN A 78 -7.38 2.95 5.44
N TYR A 79 -8.03 2.96 4.28
CA TYR A 79 -8.64 4.16 3.74
C TYR A 79 -9.89 4.59 4.54
N TYR A 80 -10.72 3.62 4.92
CA TYR A 80 -12.02 3.90 5.56
C TYR A 80 -12.05 3.74 7.09
N LYS A 81 -10.93 3.40 7.73
CA LYS A 81 -10.89 3.11 9.17
C LYS A 81 -11.34 4.25 10.08
N ILE A 82 -11.30 5.51 9.59
CA ILE A 82 -11.78 6.69 10.33
C ILE A 82 -13.30 6.89 10.21
N ALA A 83 -13.96 6.21 9.27
CA ALA A 83 -15.39 6.36 9.04
C ALA A 83 -16.22 5.85 10.21
N ASN A 84 -17.32 6.54 10.50
CA ASN A 84 -18.22 6.23 11.61
C ASN A 84 -18.85 4.84 11.47
N ASN A 85 -19.10 4.41 10.23
CA ASN A 85 -19.65 3.09 9.91
C ASN A 85 -18.61 2.12 9.35
N ALA A 86 -17.33 2.21 9.75
CA ALA A 86 -16.27 1.33 9.24
C ALA A 86 -16.61 -0.16 9.36
N THR A 87 -17.45 -0.56 10.32
CA THR A 87 -17.94 -1.93 10.52
C THR A 87 -18.74 -2.48 9.33
N VAL A 88 -19.26 -1.63 8.44
CA VAL A 88 -19.90 -2.08 7.17
C VAL A 88 -18.94 -2.90 6.32
N LEU A 89 -17.63 -2.69 6.47
CA LEU A 89 -16.60 -3.47 5.80
C LEU A 89 -16.51 -4.93 6.25
N ASP A 90 -17.17 -5.32 7.35
CA ASP A 90 -17.33 -6.74 7.71
C ASP A 90 -17.98 -7.54 6.59
N SER A 91 -18.98 -6.97 5.93
CA SER A 91 -19.62 -7.60 4.76
C SER A 91 -18.64 -7.76 3.59
N PHE A 92 -17.80 -6.76 3.34
CA PHE A 92 -16.75 -6.84 2.34
C PHE A 92 -15.74 -7.94 2.69
N GLY A 93 -15.24 -7.96 3.94
CA GLY A 93 -14.30 -8.97 4.44
C GLY A 93 -14.86 -10.39 4.35
N TYR A 94 -16.14 -10.56 4.68
CA TYR A 94 -16.85 -11.84 4.55
C TYR A 94 -16.86 -12.34 3.10
N MET A 95 -17.25 -11.47 2.15
CA MET A 95 -17.28 -11.83 0.72
C MET A 95 -15.88 -12.18 0.18
N MET A 96 -14.87 -11.42 0.57
CA MET A 96 -13.47 -11.69 0.21
C MET A 96 -12.98 -13.02 0.79
N LYS A 97 -13.30 -13.32 2.06
CA LYS A 97 -12.95 -14.59 2.71
C LYS A 97 -13.52 -15.79 1.98
N TYR A 98 -14.81 -15.74 1.65
CA TYR A 98 -15.44 -16.85 0.93
C TYR A 98 -15.00 -16.95 -0.53
N SER A 99 -14.67 -15.82 -1.17
CA SER A 99 -14.06 -15.79 -2.51
C SER A 99 -12.70 -16.48 -2.48
N MET A 100 -11.85 -16.21 -1.48
CA MET A 100 -10.57 -16.88 -1.30
C MET A 100 -10.72 -18.38 -1.13
N TYR A 101 -11.65 -18.83 -0.27
CA TYR A 101 -11.93 -20.25 -0.09
C TYR A 101 -12.34 -20.93 -1.39
N LYS A 102 -13.20 -20.29 -2.18
CA LYS A 102 -13.63 -20.78 -3.49
C LYS A 102 -12.49 -20.78 -4.52
N THR A 103 -11.59 -19.80 -4.46
CA THR A 103 -10.40 -19.73 -5.32
C THR A 103 -9.46 -20.92 -5.03
N LEU A 104 -9.14 -21.16 -3.77
CA LEU A 104 -8.33 -22.32 -3.38
C LEU A 104 -9.03 -23.66 -3.66
N ALA A 105 -10.35 -23.73 -3.44
CA ALA A 105 -11.13 -24.92 -3.76
C ALA A 105 -11.14 -25.22 -5.27
N ALA A 106 -11.24 -24.21 -6.10
CA ALA A 106 -11.15 -24.35 -7.55
C ALA A 106 -9.73 -24.76 -8.01
N LYS A 107 -8.68 -24.16 -7.41
CA LYS A 107 -7.28 -24.53 -7.69
C LYS A 107 -7.00 -26.01 -7.44
N TYR A 108 -7.53 -26.57 -6.35
CA TYR A 108 -7.32 -27.96 -5.95
C TYR A 108 -8.45 -28.92 -6.35
N HIS A 109 -9.40 -28.46 -7.17
CA HIS A 109 -10.58 -29.24 -7.58
C HIS A 109 -11.28 -29.93 -6.41
N THR A 110 -11.48 -29.21 -5.29
CA THR A 110 -12.02 -29.75 -4.05
C THR A 110 -13.16 -28.89 -3.45
N LYS A 111 -13.80 -29.38 -2.40
CA LYS A 111 -14.86 -28.65 -1.71
C LYS A 111 -14.29 -27.61 -0.75
N VAL A 112 -14.96 -26.47 -0.61
CA VAL A 112 -14.58 -25.38 0.32
C VAL A 112 -14.37 -25.90 1.76
N LYS A 113 -15.18 -26.88 2.21
CA LYS A 113 -15.03 -27.49 3.54
C LYS A 113 -13.62 -28.07 3.75
N LYS A 114 -13.11 -28.84 2.77
CA LYS A 114 -11.76 -29.42 2.84
C LYS A 114 -10.65 -28.37 2.88
N ILE A 115 -10.81 -27.27 2.13
CA ILE A 115 -9.86 -26.14 2.17
C ILE A 115 -9.83 -25.49 3.54
N ARG A 116 -11.00 -25.25 4.15
CA ARG A 116 -11.09 -24.68 5.50
C ARG A 116 -10.44 -25.58 6.56
N GLU A 117 -10.60 -26.89 6.43
CA GLU A 117 -9.97 -27.87 7.34
C GLU A 117 -8.45 -27.93 7.13
N LYS A 118 -7.98 -27.97 5.88
CA LYS A 118 -6.55 -28.04 5.52
C LYS A 118 -5.74 -26.86 6.06
N TYR A 119 -6.28 -25.66 5.97
CA TYR A 119 -5.56 -24.42 6.33
C TYR A 119 -6.04 -23.82 7.66
N ARG A 120 -6.69 -24.61 8.48
CA ARG A 120 -7.14 -24.18 9.81
C ARG A 120 -5.98 -24.12 10.79
N ILE A 121 -5.78 -22.95 11.40
CA ILE A 121 -4.79 -22.72 12.45
C ILE A 121 -5.52 -22.17 13.68
N GLY A 122 -5.82 -23.05 14.62
CA GLY A 122 -6.67 -22.71 15.76
C GLY A 122 -8.08 -22.28 15.33
N LYS A 123 -8.45 -21.01 15.56
CA LYS A 123 -9.71 -20.42 15.12
C LYS A 123 -9.61 -19.72 13.76
N ASP A 124 -8.41 -19.45 13.30
CA ASP A 124 -8.13 -18.67 12.10
C ASP A 124 -7.83 -19.55 10.88
N PHE A 125 -7.77 -18.91 9.73
CA PHE A 125 -7.31 -19.50 8.49
C PHE A 125 -5.93 -18.95 8.17
N GLY A 126 -4.96 -19.81 7.91
CA GLY A 126 -3.59 -19.38 7.62
C GLY A 126 -2.79 -20.43 6.85
N ILE A 127 -1.65 -20.00 6.36
CA ILE A 127 -0.72 -20.82 5.57
C ILE A 127 0.65 -20.73 6.24
N CYS A 128 1.20 -21.92 6.58
CA CYS A 128 2.57 -22.03 7.07
C CYS A 128 3.53 -22.05 5.89
N TYR A 129 4.64 -21.33 5.99
CA TYR A 129 5.68 -21.30 4.96
C TYR A 129 7.07 -21.21 5.59
N GLU A 130 8.04 -21.74 4.91
CA GLU A 130 9.43 -21.76 5.38
C GLU A 130 10.16 -20.48 4.96
N THR A 131 10.99 -19.99 5.86
CA THR A 131 11.90 -18.87 5.61
C THR A 131 13.30 -19.22 6.13
N LYS A 132 14.31 -18.46 5.73
CA LYS A 132 15.68 -18.63 6.25
C LYS A 132 15.77 -18.54 7.78
N SER A 133 14.80 -17.91 8.43
CA SER A 133 14.70 -17.75 9.90
C SER A 133 13.74 -18.77 10.55
N GLY A 134 13.30 -19.81 9.83
CA GLY A 134 12.37 -20.82 10.32
C GLY A 134 10.97 -20.74 9.70
N ILE A 135 10.05 -21.56 10.22
CA ILE A 135 8.67 -21.63 9.76
C ILE A 135 7.89 -20.41 10.26
N LYS A 136 7.21 -19.73 9.33
CA LYS A 136 6.32 -18.61 9.61
C LYS A 136 4.90 -18.92 9.16
N THR A 137 3.94 -18.26 9.79
CA THR A 137 2.52 -18.40 9.48
C THR A 137 1.96 -17.09 8.96
N ALA A 138 1.32 -17.12 7.80
CA ALA A 138 0.53 -16.02 7.29
C ALA A 138 -0.95 -16.29 7.58
N LEU A 139 -1.58 -15.44 8.38
CA LEU A 139 -3.01 -15.54 8.68
C LEU A 139 -3.83 -14.72 7.68
N PHE A 140 -5.05 -15.18 7.40
CA PHE A 140 -6.04 -14.33 6.75
C PHE A 140 -6.40 -13.18 7.68
N TYR A 141 -6.69 -12.01 7.12
CA TYR A 141 -7.03 -10.80 7.86
C TYR A 141 -8.12 -11.07 8.92
N ASN A 142 -7.79 -10.83 10.19
CA ASN A 142 -8.63 -11.08 11.36
C ASN A 142 -8.65 -9.92 12.37
N ASP A 143 -8.06 -8.76 12.01
CA ASP A 143 -7.97 -7.58 12.90
C ASP A 143 -9.33 -6.87 13.09
N GLY A 144 -10.35 -7.27 12.30
CA GLY A 144 -11.68 -6.65 12.32
C GLY A 144 -11.72 -5.29 11.60
N PHE A 145 -12.93 -4.68 11.56
CA PHE A 145 -13.18 -3.42 10.85
C PHE A 145 -13.77 -2.36 11.79
N ARG A 146 -13.09 -2.13 12.91
CA ARG A 146 -13.53 -1.13 13.88
C ARG A 146 -13.07 0.27 13.46
N ARG A 147 -13.90 1.28 13.78
CA ARG A 147 -13.49 2.68 13.61
C ARG A 147 -12.23 2.94 14.44
N GLN A 148 -11.24 3.57 13.83
CA GLN A 148 -10.06 4.09 14.50
C GLN A 148 -10.20 5.61 14.60
N THR A 149 -10.23 6.14 15.82
CA THR A 149 -10.31 7.59 16.08
C THR A 149 -8.93 8.22 16.18
N GLU A 150 -7.91 7.44 16.47
CA GLU A 150 -6.54 7.92 16.46
C GLU A 150 -6.07 8.09 15.02
N VAL A 151 -6.13 9.32 14.55
CA VAL A 151 -5.39 9.73 13.36
C VAL A 151 -3.93 9.72 13.78
N ALA A 152 -3.09 8.96 13.08
CA ALA A 152 -1.65 9.11 13.24
C ALA A 152 -1.34 10.60 13.02
N THR A 153 -0.97 11.30 14.09
CA THR A 153 -0.50 12.68 14.04
C THR A 153 0.90 12.67 13.44
N GLY A 154 0.98 12.28 12.15
CA GLY A 154 2.15 12.53 11.35
C GLY A 154 2.08 13.97 10.85
N GLU A 155 3.19 14.62 10.78
CA GLU A 155 3.32 15.91 10.11
C GLU A 155 3.09 15.72 8.59
N PHE A 156 1.81 15.48 8.22
CA PHE A 156 1.43 15.21 6.82
C PHE A 156 1.58 16.44 5.93
N ASP A 157 1.64 17.63 6.52
CA ASP A 157 1.79 18.90 5.81
C ASP A 157 3.25 19.30 5.63
N THR A 158 4.19 18.67 6.31
CA THR A 158 5.58 18.77 5.92
C THR A 158 5.76 18.03 4.61
N GLN A 159 5.79 18.74 3.49
CA GLN A 159 6.32 18.19 2.25
C GLN A 159 7.71 17.66 2.57
N VAL A 160 7.80 16.33 2.77
CA VAL A 160 9.08 15.65 2.80
C VAL A 160 9.74 16.02 1.48
N LYS A 161 10.73 16.92 1.52
CA LYS A 161 11.54 17.21 0.34
C LYS A 161 12.03 15.86 -0.14
N SER A 162 11.44 15.37 -1.22
CA SER A 162 11.74 14.04 -1.74
C SER A 162 13.14 14.07 -2.36
N TYR A 163 14.15 14.02 -1.51
CA TYR A 163 15.54 13.81 -1.94
C TYR A 163 15.72 12.47 -2.66
N PHE A 164 14.70 11.61 -2.61
CA PHE A 164 14.70 10.24 -3.11
C PHE A 164 13.98 10.07 -4.46
N ARG A 165 13.97 11.08 -5.34
CA ARG A 165 13.51 10.89 -6.71
C ARG A 165 14.40 9.86 -7.40
N THR A 166 13.84 8.70 -7.67
CA THR A 166 14.52 7.56 -8.31
C THR A 166 14.59 7.65 -9.83
N SER A 167 14.12 8.74 -10.45
CA SER A 167 14.19 8.91 -11.90
C SER A 167 15.65 8.85 -12.35
N PRO A 168 16.01 7.96 -13.29
CA PRO A 168 17.34 7.93 -13.87
C PRO A 168 17.55 9.21 -14.69
N CYS A 169 18.25 10.15 -14.11
CA CYS A 169 18.63 11.39 -14.78
C CYS A 169 20.15 11.42 -14.95
N SER A 170 20.62 11.62 -16.18
CA SER A 170 22.06 11.66 -16.45
C SER A 170 22.71 12.87 -15.76
N LEU A 171 24.01 12.76 -15.46
CA LEU A 171 24.77 13.90 -14.92
C LEU A 171 24.68 15.13 -15.83
N ILE A 172 24.72 14.91 -17.14
CA ILE A 172 24.62 15.98 -18.16
C ILE A 172 23.26 16.70 -18.05
N GLN A 173 22.17 15.98 -17.88
CA GLN A 173 20.84 16.58 -17.72
C GLN A 173 20.76 17.41 -16.44
N ARG A 174 21.36 16.94 -15.35
CA ARG A 174 21.39 17.64 -14.06
C ARG A 174 22.23 18.95 -14.13
N LEU A 175 23.35 18.92 -14.81
CA LEU A 175 24.16 20.10 -15.05
C LEU A 175 23.46 21.11 -15.99
N LYS A 176 22.78 20.61 -17.04
CA LYS A 176 22.00 21.47 -17.97
C LYS A 176 20.80 22.12 -17.27
N ALA A 177 20.27 21.54 -16.22
CA ALA A 177 19.19 22.12 -15.43
C ALA A 177 19.61 23.37 -14.64
N ARG A 178 20.91 23.66 -14.53
CA ARG A 178 21.49 24.82 -13.82
C ARG A 178 20.90 25.05 -12.43
N LYS A 179 20.62 23.96 -11.72
CA LYS A 179 19.98 23.98 -10.41
C LYS A 179 20.77 23.15 -9.41
N CYS A 180 21.03 23.73 -8.23
CA CYS A 180 21.65 23.00 -7.12
C CYS A 180 20.71 21.89 -6.63
N GLU A 181 21.21 20.66 -6.48
CA GLU A 181 20.40 19.53 -6.01
C GLU A 181 20.10 19.56 -4.51
N TRP A 182 20.68 20.50 -3.77
CA TRP A 182 20.50 20.66 -2.32
C TRP A 182 19.64 21.87 -1.94
N CYS A 183 20.12 23.08 -2.22
CA CYS A 183 19.41 24.31 -1.86
C CYS A 183 18.43 24.78 -2.93
N GLU A 184 18.39 24.10 -4.09
CA GLU A 184 17.52 24.41 -5.23
C GLU A 184 17.78 25.77 -5.90
N ALA A 185 18.88 26.47 -5.56
CA ALA A 185 19.27 27.71 -6.23
C ALA A 185 19.47 27.47 -7.73
N GLU A 186 18.95 28.38 -8.54
CA GLU A 186 18.99 28.30 -10.01
C GLU A 186 19.97 29.32 -10.57
N ASN A 187 20.53 29.04 -11.76
CA ASN A 187 21.48 29.88 -12.48
C ASN A 187 22.74 30.27 -11.68
N VAL A 188 23.20 29.34 -10.82
CA VAL A 188 24.43 29.46 -10.03
C VAL A 188 25.53 28.60 -10.60
N ASP A 189 26.77 28.89 -10.26
CA ASP A 189 27.90 28.04 -10.61
C ASP A 189 27.76 26.71 -9.88
N LEU A 190 27.88 25.64 -10.66
CA LEU A 190 27.62 24.29 -10.18
C LEU A 190 28.90 23.45 -10.18
N GLU A 191 29.11 22.75 -9.10
CA GLU A 191 30.19 21.78 -8.94
C GLU A 191 29.63 20.38 -8.73
N VAL A 192 30.41 19.36 -9.11
CA VAL A 192 30.00 17.97 -8.98
C VAL A 192 30.73 17.34 -7.82
N HIS A 193 30.03 17.14 -6.71
CA HIS A 193 30.55 16.31 -5.62
C HIS A 193 30.54 14.84 -6.03
N HIS A 194 31.66 14.14 -5.83
CA HIS A 194 31.82 12.73 -6.21
C HIS A 194 32.32 11.88 -5.05
N VAL A 195 31.63 10.78 -4.77
CA VAL A 195 32.08 9.79 -3.78
C VAL A 195 32.68 8.56 -4.48
N ARG A 196 33.78 8.05 -3.93
CA ARG A 196 34.48 6.89 -4.50
C ARG A 196 33.57 5.63 -4.51
N ARG A 197 32.90 5.35 -3.40
CA ARG A 197 32.00 4.21 -3.25
C ARG A 197 30.81 4.58 -2.37
N LEU A 198 29.59 4.26 -2.78
CA LEU A 198 28.38 4.49 -1.96
C LEU A 198 28.37 3.71 -0.65
N LYS A 199 29.00 2.54 -0.61
CA LYS A 199 29.12 1.71 0.60
C LYS A 199 29.98 2.33 1.71
N ASP A 200 30.83 3.31 1.36
CA ASP A 200 31.69 3.99 2.32
C ASP A 200 30.93 5.09 3.08
N LEU A 201 29.75 5.49 2.57
CA LEU A 201 28.84 6.44 3.22
C LEU A 201 28.09 5.75 4.37
N LYS A 202 28.16 6.37 5.54
CA LYS A 202 27.55 5.82 6.78
C LYS A 202 26.05 6.20 6.93
N GLY A 203 25.54 7.08 6.09
CA GLY A 203 24.16 7.57 6.15
C GLY A 203 23.86 8.43 7.39
N LYS A 204 24.90 9.05 7.99
CA LYS A 204 24.72 9.92 9.16
C LYS A 204 24.14 11.27 8.77
N ALA A 205 24.74 11.93 7.77
CA ALA A 205 24.28 13.20 7.26
C ALA A 205 23.15 13.01 6.21
N LEU A 206 22.29 14.01 6.06
CA LEU A 206 21.17 13.97 5.09
C LEU A 206 21.65 13.82 3.66
N TRP A 207 22.74 14.49 3.26
CA TRP A 207 23.29 14.36 1.93
C TRP A 207 23.80 12.95 1.62
N GLU A 208 24.40 12.24 2.60
CA GLU A 208 24.79 10.82 2.46
C GLU A 208 23.58 9.94 2.18
N ARG A 209 22.49 10.14 2.97
CA ARG A 209 21.22 9.42 2.79
C ARG A 209 20.63 9.68 1.42
N ALA A 210 20.68 10.94 0.95
CA ALA A 210 20.20 11.31 -0.38
C ALA A 210 21.01 10.59 -1.49
N MET A 211 22.32 10.52 -1.39
CA MET A 211 23.17 9.80 -2.36
C MET A 211 22.93 8.29 -2.34
N ILE A 212 22.83 7.69 -1.14
CA ILE A 212 22.54 6.26 -0.97
C ILE A 212 21.16 5.94 -1.54
N GLY A 213 20.11 6.68 -1.15
CA GLY A 213 18.74 6.45 -1.61
C GLY A 213 18.54 6.63 -3.12
N ARG A 214 19.24 7.60 -3.70
CA ARG A 214 19.25 7.81 -5.17
C ARG A 214 20.16 6.83 -5.90
N ARG A 215 20.96 6.03 -5.20
CA ARG A 215 21.99 5.13 -5.76
C ARG A 215 22.95 5.84 -6.71
N ARG A 216 23.33 7.08 -6.40
CA ARG A 216 24.18 7.92 -7.24
C ARG A 216 25.48 8.27 -6.52
N LYS A 217 26.59 8.17 -7.25
CA LYS A 217 27.91 8.56 -6.75
C LYS A 217 28.22 10.06 -6.91
N THR A 218 27.32 10.79 -7.57
CA THR A 218 27.51 12.23 -7.87
C THR A 218 26.33 13.04 -7.39
N MET A 219 26.61 14.24 -6.88
CA MET A 219 25.63 15.26 -6.53
C MET A 219 26.07 16.59 -7.15
N VAL A 220 25.14 17.30 -7.78
CA VAL A 220 25.39 18.61 -8.39
C VAL A 220 25.00 19.69 -7.39
N LEU A 221 25.97 20.46 -6.92
CA LEU A 221 25.84 21.46 -5.88
C LEU A 221 26.30 22.82 -6.37
N CYS A 222 25.76 23.90 -5.81
CA CYS A 222 26.41 25.21 -5.94
C CYS A 222 27.69 25.24 -5.10
N THR A 223 28.60 26.15 -5.39
CA THR A 223 29.90 26.30 -4.68
C THR A 223 29.69 26.40 -3.17
N ALA A 224 28.75 27.23 -2.72
CA ALA A 224 28.44 27.37 -1.28
C ALA A 224 28.01 26.07 -0.60
N CYS A 225 27.12 25.30 -1.23
CA CYS A 225 26.69 23.99 -0.67
C CYS A 225 27.82 22.96 -0.73
N HIS A 226 28.67 23.00 -1.73
CA HIS A 226 29.81 22.11 -1.87
C HIS A 226 30.87 22.37 -0.79
N ASP A 227 31.15 23.64 -0.48
CA ASP A 227 32.03 24.04 0.60
C ASP A 227 31.50 23.64 1.96
N LEU A 228 30.19 23.81 2.21
CA LEU A 228 29.52 23.35 3.43
C LEU A 228 29.60 21.83 3.57
N LEU A 229 29.47 21.08 2.49
CA LEU A 229 29.60 19.64 2.49
C LEU A 229 31.00 19.21 2.91
N HIS A 230 32.04 19.82 2.33
CA HIS A 230 33.44 19.55 2.69
C HIS A 230 33.79 19.97 4.14
N ALA A 231 33.14 21.03 4.64
CA ALA A 231 33.24 21.47 6.02
C ALA A 231 32.47 20.56 7.00
N GLY A 232 31.72 19.54 6.52
CA GLY A 232 30.88 18.69 7.34
C GLY A 232 29.67 19.39 7.97
N LYS A 233 29.22 20.49 7.39
CA LYS A 233 28.12 21.35 7.86
C LYS A 233 26.91 21.35 6.95
N LEU A 234 26.88 20.48 5.94
CA LEU A 234 25.76 20.34 5.03
C LEU A 234 24.75 19.34 5.62
N ASP A 235 23.71 19.85 6.28
CA ASP A 235 22.56 19.10 6.80
C ASP A 235 21.24 19.73 6.35
#